data_d9c3cea523d2cf51980e93cc2b342ee0
#
_entry.id   d9c3cea523d2cf51980e93cc2b342ee0
#
_cell.length_a   1.000
_cell.length_b   1.000
_cell.length_c   1.000
_cell.angle_alpha   90.00
_cell.angle_beta   90.00
_cell.angle_gamma   90.00
#
_symmetry.space_group_name_H-M   'P 1'
#
loop_
_entity.id
_entity.type
_entity.pdbx_description
1 polymer ?
#
loop_
_entity_poly.entity_id
_entity_poly.type
_entity_poly.pdbx_seq_one_letter_code
_entity_poly.pdbx_strand_id
1 'polypeptide(L)'
;NVFIGNEVKIQNNVSVYEGVEIEDGVFLGPSCVFTNDLTPRARYPKGHKNYKKTIIKEGASVGANATIVCGHTVGKCAMVAAGAVVTKDVPDFTLVAGVPAKIIGKVDEKGNVIKQFED
;
A
#
# COMPACT_ATOMS: atom_id res chain seq x y z
N ASN A 1 -14.13 7.82 7.82
CA ASN A 1 -13.66 6.86 8.83
C ASN A 1 -12.44 6.12 8.35
N VAL A 2 -11.51 5.90 9.26
CA VAL A 2 -10.29 5.15 9.03
C VAL A 2 -10.39 3.85 9.80
N PHE A 3 -10.06 2.73 9.18
CA PHE A 3 -9.99 1.45 9.86
C PHE A 3 -8.53 1.02 9.95
N ILE A 4 -8.08 0.74 11.16
CA ILE A 4 -6.74 0.20 11.42
C ILE A 4 -6.91 -1.00 12.33
N GLY A 5 -6.49 -2.16 11.86
CA GLY A 5 -6.64 -3.42 12.58
C GLY A 5 -5.66 -3.57 13.74
N ASN A 6 -5.54 -4.81 14.24
CA ASN A 6 -4.70 -5.15 15.36
C ASN A 6 -3.25 -5.40 14.92
N GLU A 7 -2.30 -5.14 15.81
CA GLU A 7 -0.88 -5.43 15.60
C GLU A 7 -0.29 -4.74 14.36
N VAL A 8 -0.84 -3.59 14.01
CA VAL A 8 -0.35 -2.77 12.89
C VAL A 8 0.81 -1.92 13.40
N LYS A 9 1.89 -1.87 12.64
CA LYS A 9 3.03 -1.00 12.93
C LYS A 9 3.09 0.10 11.90
N ILE A 10 2.93 1.34 12.35
CA ILE A 10 3.00 2.53 11.52
C ILE A 10 4.22 3.32 11.95
N GLN A 11 5.15 3.48 11.04
CA GLN A 11 6.39 4.19 11.30
C GLN A 11 6.20 5.71 11.19
N ASN A 12 7.28 6.47 11.31
CA ASN A 12 7.23 7.93 11.34
C ASN A 12 6.73 8.52 10.01
N ASN A 13 6.02 9.63 10.10
CA ASN A 13 5.60 10.44 8.95
C ASN A 13 4.65 9.69 7.99
N VAL A 14 3.74 8.90 8.56
CA VAL A 14 2.71 8.23 7.77
C VAL A 14 1.36 8.81 8.14
N SER A 15 0.61 9.24 7.14
CA SER A 15 -0.76 9.70 7.31
C SER A 15 -1.70 8.67 6.72
N VAL A 16 -2.70 8.27 7.49
CA VAL A 16 -3.73 7.34 7.06
C VAL A 16 -5.03 8.11 6.99
N TYR A 17 -5.58 8.21 5.79
CA TYR A 17 -6.77 9.03 5.53
C TYR A 17 -8.03 8.21 5.49
N GLU A 18 -9.15 8.90 5.53
CA GLU A 18 -10.44 8.32 5.22
C GLU A 18 -10.39 7.62 3.86
N GLY A 19 -10.98 6.44 3.79
CA GLY A 19 -10.94 5.61 2.58
C GLY A 19 -9.81 4.60 2.56
N VAL A 20 -8.90 4.65 3.54
CA VAL A 20 -7.81 3.67 3.67
C VAL A 20 -8.19 2.68 4.77
N GLU A 21 -8.15 1.39 4.46
CA GLU A 21 -8.37 0.32 5.43
C GLU A 21 -7.09 -0.47 5.58
N ILE A 22 -6.62 -0.59 6.81
CA ILE A 22 -5.40 -1.30 7.18
C ILE A 22 -5.81 -2.51 8.01
N GLU A 23 -5.58 -3.71 7.48
CA GLU A 23 -5.94 -4.94 8.19
C GLU A 23 -4.87 -5.32 9.21
N ASP A 24 -5.10 -6.43 9.93
CA ASP A 24 -4.23 -6.85 11.01
C ASP A 24 -2.80 -7.13 10.55
N GLY A 25 -1.84 -6.84 11.41
CA GLY A 25 -0.45 -7.22 11.21
C GLY A 25 0.27 -6.50 10.06
N VAL A 26 -0.28 -5.42 9.55
CA VAL A 26 0.33 -4.66 8.46
C VAL A 26 1.47 -3.80 8.99
N PHE A 27 2.54 -3.72 8.20
CA PHE A 27 3.66 -2.82 8.47
C PHE A 27 3.65 -1.68 7.45
N LEU A 28 3.64 -0.44 7.93
CA LEU A 28 3.76 0.75 7.09
C LEU A 28 5.10 1.41 7.37
N GLY A 29 6.00 1.37 6.39
CA GLY A 29 7.34 1.94 6.52
C GLY A 29 7.33 3.46 6.62
N PRO A 30 8.41 4.06 7.12
CA PRO A 30 8.44 5.50 7.35
C PRO A 30 8.25 6.27 6.04
N SER A 31 7.46 7.32 6.14
CA SER A 31 7.18 8.23 5.02
C SER A 31 6.52 7.55 3.81
N CYS A 32 5.90 6.38 3.97
CA CYS A 32 5.07 5.86 2.90
C CYS A 32 3.82 6.73 2.80
N VAL A 33 3.24 6.80 1.60
CA VAL A 33 2.21 7.77 1.27
C VAL A 33 0.99 7.06 0.69
N PHE A 34 -0.19 7.45 1.16
CA PHE A 34 -1.46 7.08 0.55
C PHE A 34 -2.04 8.30 -0.14
N THR A 35 -2.67 8.09 -1.28
CA THR A 35 -3.47 9.15 -1.89
C THR A 35 -4.94 8.81 -1.74
N ASN A 36 -5.83 9.76 -1.97
CA ASN A 36 -7.27 9.52 -1.87
C ASN A 36 -8.07 10.15 -3.02
N ASP A 37 -7.40 10.82 -3.93
CA ASP A 37 -8.04 11.44 -5.07
C ASP A 37 -7.18 11.24 -6.31
N LEU A 38 -7.75 10.68 -7.36
CA LEU A 38 -7.04 10.41 -8.61
C LEU A 38 -6.86 11.67 -9.46
N THR A 39 -7.69 12.70 -9.23
CA THR A 39 -7.66 13.92 -10.03
C THR A 39 -7.72 15.15 -9.13
N PRO A 40 -6.72 15.32 -8.25
CA PRO A 40 -6.76 16.43 -7.30
C PRO A 40 -6.64 17.78 -7.98
N ARG A 41 -7.50 18.71 -7.56
CA ARG A 41 -7.44 20.10 -7.99
C ARG A 41 -7.85 20.97 -6.82
N ALA A 42 -6.98 21.87 -6.41
CA ALA A 42 -7.24 22.75 -5.27
C ALA A 42 -8.52 23.57 -5.46
N ARG A 43 -8.80 24.00 -6.68
CA ARG A 43 -9.97 24.81 -6.98
C ARG A 43 -11.25 24.01 -7.15
N TYR A 44 -11.15 22.69 -7.22
CA TYR A 44 -12.30 21.81 -7.42
C TYR A 44 -12.25 20.68 -6.38
N PRO A 45 -12.42 21.04 -5.09
CA PRO A 45 -12.36 20.04 -4.03
C PRO A 45 -13.52 19.05 -4.15
N LYS A 46 -13.22 17.78 -3.84
CA LYS A 46 -14.23 16.71 -3.83
C LYS A 46 -14.62 16.39 -2.40
N GLY A 47 -15.87 15.95 -2.23
CA GLY A 47 -16.32 15.47 -0.94
C GLY A 47 -15.73 14.09 -0.63
N HIS A 48 -15.85 13.67 0.64
CA HIS A 48 -15.35 12.39 1.11
C HIS A 48 -15.83 11.20 0.30
N LYS A 49 -17.08 11.21 -0.13
CA LYS A 49 -17.68 10.09 -0.87
C LYS A 49 -17.10 9.91 -2.25
N ASN A 50 -16.31 10.86 -2.74
CA ASN A 50 -15.65 10.76 -4.05
C ASN A 50 -14.22 10.26 -3.93
N TYR A 51 -13.73 9.99 -2.72
CA TYR A 51 -12.39 9.43 -2.53
C TYR A 51 -12.40 7.96 -2.87
N LYS A 52 -11.32 7.49 -3.49
CA LYS A 52 -11.16 6.09 -3.84
C LYS A 52 -10.66 5.29 -2.65
N LYS A 53 -11.28 4.15 -2.39
CA LYS A 53 -10.93 3.28 -1.28
C LYS A 53 -9.65 2.51 -1.56
N THR A 54 -8.80 2.38 -0.54
CA THR A 54 -7.55 1.65 -0.61
C THR A 54 -7.52 0.64 0.54
N ILE A 55 -7.13 -0.60 0.25
CA ILE A 55 -7.11 -1.67 1.25
C ILE A 55 -5.71 -2.27 1.30
N ILE A 56 -5.14 -2.31 2.50
CA ILE A 56 -3.88 -3.02 2.75
C ILE A 56 -4.24 -4.25 3.57
N LYS A 57 -4.11 -5.41 2.96
CA LYS A 57 -4.60 -6.65 3.57
C LYS A 57 -3.63 -7.20 4.59
N GLU A 58 -4.15 -8.14 5.38
CA GLU A 58 -3.48 -8.72 6.53
C GLU A 58 -2.03 -9.10 6.23
N GLY A 59 -1.13 -8.72 7.12
CA GLY A 59 0.27 -9.12 7.06
C GLY A 59 1.11 -8.46 5.98
N ALA A 60 0.53 -7.57 5.16
CA ALA A 60 1.28 -6.91 4.10
C ALA A 60 2.27 -5.90 4.67
N SER A 61 3.32 -5.62 3.91
CA SER A 61 4.33 -4.62 4.29
C SER A 61 4.49 -3.60 3.17
N VAL A 62 4.49 -2.33 3.55
CA VAL A 62 4.73 -1.23 2.62
C VAL A 62 6.07 -0.59 2.99
N GLY A 63 7.01 -0.58 2.07
CA GLY A 63 8.36 -0.08 2.31
C GLY A 63 8.43 1.43 2.46
N ALA A 64 9.55 1.92 2.99
CA ALA A 64 9.77 3.34 3.21
C ALA A 64 9.62 4.13 1.91
N ASN A 65 9.00 5.29 2.00
CA ASN A 65 8.81 6.21 0.87
C ASN A 65 8.02 5.64 -0.31
N ALA A 66 7.37 4.50 -0.14
CA ALA A 66 6.49 3.97 -1.19
C ALA A 66 5.21 4.79 -1.25
N THR A 67 4.60 4.86 -2.43
CA THR A 67 3.33 5.56 -2.62
C THR A 67 2.28 4.56 -3.10
N ILE A 68 1.15 4.52 -2.42
CA ILE A 68 0.01 3.70 -2.82
C ILE A 68 -1.04 4.62 -3.43
N VAL A 69 -1.20 4.53 -4.73
CA VAL A 69 -2.22 5.32 -5.42
C VAL A 69 -3.59 4.73 -5.06
N CYS A 70 -4.53 5.60 -4.73
CA CYS A 70 -5.84 5.20 -4.21
C CYS A 70 -6.63 4.33 -5.18
N GLY A 71 -7.55 3.55 -4.63
CA GLY A 71 -8.41 2.68 -5.41
C GLY A 71 -7.83 1.29 -5.65
N HIS A 72 -6.76 0.93 -4.97
CA HIS A 72 -6.07 -0.35 -5.17
C HIS A 72 -5.97 -1.13 -3.87
N THR A 73 -5.78 -2.44 -4.00
CA THR A 73 -5.63 -3.35 -2.88
C THR A 73 -4.22 -3.93 -2.90
N VAL A 74 -3.54 -3.86 -1.75
CA VAL A 74 -2.29 -4.59 -1.55
C VAL A 74 -2.66 -5.89 -0.86
N GLY A 75 -2.36 -7.01 -1.50
CA GLY A 75 -2.82 -8.33 -1.09
C GLY A 75 -2.21 -8.82 0.21
N LYS A 76 -2.77 -9.93 0.71
CA LYS A 76 -2.33 -10.54 1.96
C LYS A 76 -0.86 -10.90 1.90
N CYS A 77 -0.10 -10.52 2.92
CA CYS A 77 1.34 -10.78 3.04
C CYS A 77 2.17 -10.32 1.85
N ALA A 78 1.64 -9.42 1.02
CA ALA A 78 2.39 -8.85 -0.08
C ALA A 78 3.43 -7.86 0.44
N MET A 79 4.43 -7.59 -0.37
CA MET A 79 5.46 -6.62 -0.03
C MET A 79 5.59 -5.59 -1.14
N VAL A 80 5.55 -4.33 -0.74
CA VAL A 80 5.82 -3.19 -1.62
C VAL A 80 7.21 -2.68 -1.26
N ALA A 81 8.13 -2.75 -2.19
CA ALA A 81 9.51 -2.32 -1.95
C ALA A 81 9.60 -0.82 -1.67
N ALA A 82 10.63 -0.42 -0.96
CA ALA A 82 10.87 0.99 -0.66
C ALA A 82 10.90 1.81 -1.96
N GLY A 83 10.28 2.98 -1.92
CA GLY A 83 10.27 3.91 -3.05
C GLY A 83 9.37 3.49 -4.22
N ALA A 84 8.67 2.38 -4.13
CA ALA A 84 7.78 1.94 -5.22
C ALA A 84 6.55 2.83 -5.31
N VAL A 85 5.96 2.91 -6.50
CA VAL A 85 4.69 3.60 -6.71
C VAL A 85 3.67 2.58 -7.23
N VAL A 86 2.73 2.19 -6.36
CA VAL A 86 1.73 1.18 -6.66
C VAL A 86 0.57 1.83 -7.40
N THR A 87 0.36 1.42 -8.64
CA THR A 87 -0.70 1.94 -9.51
C THR A 87 -1.71 0.87 -9.92
N LYS A 88 -1.55 -0.35 -9.42
CA LYS A 88 -2.44 -1.50 -9.69
C LYS A 88 -2.54 -2.33 -8.42
N ASP A 89 -3.54 -3.20 -8.37
CA ASP A 89 -3.65 -4.15 -7.26
C ASP A 89 -2.41 -5.04 -7.19
N VAL A 90 -1.99 -5.33 -5.97
CA VAL A 90 -0.86 -6.23 -5.71
C VAL A 90 -1.44 -7.56 -5.24
N PRO A 91 -1.17 -8.68 -5.95
CA PRO A 91 -1.68 -9.99 -5.52
C PRO A 91 -1.10 -10.42 -4.18
N ASP A 92 -1.77 -11.38 -3.53
CA ASP A 92 -1.29 -11.94 -2.28
C ASP A 92 0.13 -12.53 -2.44
N PHE A 93 0.94 -12.43 -1.38
CA PHE A 93 2.28 -13.02 -1.31
C PHE A 93 3.19 -12.60 -2.47
N THR A 94 3.04 -11.38 -2.93
CA THR A 94 3.75 -10.89 -4.11
C THR A 94 4.62 -9.70 -3.72
N LEU A 95 5.83 -9.68 -4.26
CA LEU A 95 6.75 -8.55 -4.10
C LEU A 95 6.68 -7.68 -5.35
N VAL A 96 6.41 -6.40 -5.14
CA VAL A 96 6.43 -5.41 -6.22
C VAL A 96 7.47 -4.33 -5.93
N ALA A 97 8.04 -3.76 -6.99
CA ALA A 97 9.04 -2.71 -6.88
C ALA A 97 9.01 -1.81 -8.10
N GLY A 98 9.52 -0.61 -7.94
CA GLY A 98 9.75 0.32 -9.05
C GLY A 98 8.65 1.36 -9.22
N VAL A 99 8.83 2.20 -10.23
CA VAL A 99 7.92 3.30 -10.58
C VAL A 99 7.63 3.23 -12.07
N PRO A 100 6.43 2.80 -12.52
CA PRO A 100 5.37 2.20 -11.69
C PRO A 100 5.81 0.83 -11.16
N ALA A 101 5.22 0.42 -10.04
CA ALA A 101 5.58 -0.84 -9.40
C ALA A 101 5.18 -2.02 -10.30
N LYS A 102 6.08 -2.99 -10.39
CA LYS A 102 5.87 -4.23 -11.14
C LYS A 102 6.18 -5.42 -10.27
N ILE A 103 5.55 -6.55 -10.58
CA ILE A 103 5.78 -7.79 -9.85
C ILE A 103 7.20 -8.27 -10.14
N ILE A 104 8.00 -8.46 -9.09
CA ILE A 104 9.37 -8.94 -9.23
C ILE A 104 9.62 -10.25 -8.49
N GLY A 105 8.65 -10.76 -7.74
CA GLY A 105 8.83 -12.02 -7.05
C GLY A 105 7.66 -12.41 -6.18
N LYS A 106 7.88 -13.49 -5.43
CA LYS A 106 6.95 -14.02 -4.43
C LYS A 106 7.62 -14.03 -3.08
N VAL A 107 6.84 -13.85 -2.03
CA VAL A 107 7.32 -13.84 -0.65
C VAL A 107 6.48 -14.81 0.19
N ASP A 108 7.04 -15.23 1.32
CA ASP A 108 6.31 -16.01 2.30
C ASP A 108 5.68 -15.09 3.35
N GLU A 109 5.00 -15.68 4.34
CA GLU A 109 4.31 -14.90 5.39
C GLU A 109 5.26 -14.12 6.30
N LYS A 110 6.55 -14.45 6.29
CA LYS A 110 7.57 -13.76 7.09
C LYS A 110 8.31 -12.70 6.28
N GLY A 111 7.96 -12.54 5.00
CA GLY A 111 8.60 -11.55 4.13
C GLY A 111 9.85 -12.04 3.43
N ASN A 112 10.15 -13.33 3.49
CA ASN A 112 11.30 -13.89 2.78
C ASN A 112 10.95 -14.06 1.30
N VAL A 113 11.86 -13.66 0.42
CA VAL A 113 11.68 -13.87 -1.01
C VAL A 113 11.88 -15.34 -1.33
N ILE A 114 10.81 -16.00 -1.82
CA ILE A 114 10.83 -17.41 -2.13
C ILE A 114 10.95 -17.68 -3.62
N LYS A 115 10.73 -16.69 -4.45
CA LYS A 115 10.89 -16.77 -5.89
C LYS A 115 11.14 -15.38 -6.43
N GLN A 116 12.12 -15.25 -7.31
CA GLN A 116 12.43 -13.99 -7.95
C GLN A 116 12.20 -14.15 -9.45
N PHE A 117 11.48 -13.21 -10.05
CA PHE A 117 11.18 -13.25 -11.46
C PHE A 117 12.26 -12.50 -12.23
N GLU A 118 12.62 -13.01 -13.38
CA GLU A 118 13.53 -12.35 -14.27
C GLU A 118 12.76 -11.39 -15.19
N ASP A 119 13.43 -10.35 -15.62
CA ASP A 119 12.87 -9.38 -16.55
C ASP A 119 12.73 -9.95 -17.96
#